data_7bbbc51a554c898e8ccbf01194f9937a
#
_entry.id   7bbbc51a554c898e8ccbf01194f9937a
#
_cell.length_a   1.000
_cell.length_b   1.000
_cell.length_c   1.000
_cell.angle_alpha   90.00
_cell.angle_beta   90.00
_cell.angle_gamma   90.00
#
_symmetry.space_group_name_H-M   'P 1'
#
loop_
_entity.id
_entity.type
_entity.pdbx_description
1 polymer ?
#
loop_
_entity_poly.entity_id
_entity_poly.type
_entity_poly.pdbx_seq_one_letter_code
_entity_poly.pdbx_strand_id
1 'polypeptide(L)'
;MSEERNAAILQHALEYFKEEEKREGYFELYDENAVLHGYVGVEPGLTSIKQFYNTLWAAFPDSRVEIEALITKNDMVVCRFVMYATHRGDFMGVAATGKAIQLPGITILRFTDGKCVERWSQADFLGLLAQLGSQPA
;
A
#
# COMPACT_ATOMS: atom_id res chain seq x y z
N MET A 1 -11.83 21.26 -0.03
CA MET A 1 -11.83 19.81 -0.18
C MET A 1 -12.41 19.22 1.07
N SER A 2 -13.32 18.32 0.91
CA SER A 2 -13.93 17.70 2.08
C SER A 2 -13.13 16.50 2.55
N GLU A 3 -13.24 16.23 3.84
CA GLU A 3 -12.66 15.03 4.43
C GLU A 3 -13.27 13.78 3.81
N GLU A 4 -14.56 13.80 3.56
CA GLU A 4 -15.29 12.69 2.94
C GLU A 4 -14.78 12.38 1.53
N ARG A 5 -14.49 13.42 0.77
CA ARG A 5 -13.95 13.25 -0.58
C ARG A 5 -12.57 12.61 -0.55
N ASN A 6 -11.70 13.06 0.34
CA ASN A 6 -10.35 12.49 0.48
C ASN A 6 -10.42 11.01 0.88
N ALA A 7 -11.31 10.67 1.81
CA ALA A 7 -11.52 9.28 2.21
C ALA A 7 -12.00 8.44 1.02
N ALA A 8 -12.95 8.96 0.25
CA ALA A 8 -13.48 8.25 -0.94
C ALA A 8 -12.41 8.03 -2.00
N ILE A 9 -11.50 8.98 -2.18
CA ILE A 9 -10.38 8.86 -3.13
C ILE A 9 -9.49 7.68 -2.73
N LEU A 10 -9.16 7.56 -1.45
CA LEU A 10 -8.36 6.43 -0.98
C LEU A 10 -9.10 5.10 -1.15
N GLN A 11 -10.37 5.03 -0.76
CA GLN A 11 -11.18 3.83 -0.90
C GLN A 11 -11.23 3.37 -2.36
N HIS A 12 -11.45 4.30 -3.28
CA HIS A 12 -11.48 4.01 -4.71
C HIS A 12 -10.14 3.50 -5.21
N ALA A 13 -9.04 4.12 -4.77
CA ALA A 13 -7.70 3.71 -5.18
C ALA A 13 -7.39 2.27 -4.77
N LEU A 14 -7.78 1.88 -3.56
CA LEU A 14 -7.50 0.53 -3.06
C LEU A 14 -8.27 -0.55 -3.82
N GLU A 15 -9.40 -0.20 -4.45
CA GLU A 15 -10.14 -1.15 -5.29
C GLU A 15 -9.34 -1.62 -6.49
N TYR A 16 -8.41 -0.82 -6.98
CA TYR A 16 -7.58 -1.19 -8.13
C TYR A 16 -6.62 -2.35 -7.84
N PHE A 17 -6.39 -2.69 -6.57
CA PHE A 17 -5.56 -3.85 -6.22
C PHE A 17 -6.17 -5.16 -6.73
N LYS A 18 -7.49 -5.25 -6.81
CA LYS A 18 -8.22 -6.48 -7.08
C LYS A 18 -8.10 -6.99 -8.51
N GLU A 19 -7.83 -6.10 -9.48
CA GLU A 19 -7.80 -6.46 -10.90
C GLU A 19 -6.49 -6.01 -11.51
N GLU A 20 -5.67 -6.99 -11.88
CA GLU A 20 -4.32 -6.76 -12.39
C GLU A 20 -4.29 -5.74 -13.53
N GLU A 21 -5.19 -5.86 -14.50
CA GLU A 21 -5.21 -4.99 -15.67
C GLU A 21 -5.63 -3.55 -15.34
N LYS A 22 -6.17 -3.30 -14.14
CA LYS A 22 -6.60 -1.97 -13.73
C LYS A 22 -5.66 -1.30 -12.73
N ARG A 23 -4.59 -1.98 -12.34
CA ARG A 23 -3.71 -1.50 -11.27
C ARG A 23 -3.00 -0.19 -11.59
N GLU A 24 -2.78 0.13 -12.86
CA GLU A 24 -2.19 1.42 -13.22
C GLU A 24 -3.05 2.58 -12.70
N GLY A 25 -4.37 2.40 -12.60
CA GLY A 25 -5.27 3.41 -12.05
C GLY A 25 -5.03 3.75 -10.59
N TYR A 26 -4.41 2.84 -9.82
CA TYR A 26 -4.06 3.09 -8.42
C TYR A 26 -3.19 4.35 -8.27
N PHE A 27 -2.30 4.59 -9.22
CA PHE A 27 -1.33 5.69 -9.14
C PHE A 27 -1.96 7.07 -9.30
N GLU A 28 -3.22 7.15 -9.72
CA GLU A 28 -3.96 8.41 -9.74
C GLU A 28 -4.17 8.97 -8.32
N LEU A 29 -4.00 8.13 -7.30
CA LEU A 29 -4.04 8.56 -5.90
C LEU A 29 -2.98 9.62 -5.61
N TYR A 30 -1.82 9.53 -6.25
CA TYR A 30 -0.63 10.29 -5.88
C TYR A 30 -0.39 11.50 -6.77
N ASP A 31 0.08 12.58 -6.13
CA ASP A 31 0.72 13.68 -6.84
C ASP A 31 2.04 13.17 -7.45
N GLU A 32 2.47 13.72 -8.57
CA GLU A 32 3.68 13.25 -9.24
C GLU A 32 4.96 13.43 -8.40
N ASN A 33 4.93 14.32 -7.42
CA ASN A 33 6.05 14.58 -6.52
C ASN A 33 5.82 14.04 -5.10
N ALA A 34 4.87 13.13 -4.94
CA ALA A 34 4.50 12.60 -3.63
C ALA A 34 5.69 11.97 -2.90
N VAL A 35 5.71 12.12 -1.58
CA VAL A 35 6.75 11.57 -0.70
C VAL A 35 6.13 10.51 0.20
N LEU A 36 6.72 9.31 0.19
CA LEU A 36 6.28 8.20 1.03
C LEU A 36 7.32 7.91 2.11
N HIS A 37 6.87 7.89 3.35
CA HIS A 37 7.70 7.57 4.52
C HIS A 37 7.34 6.17 5.03
N GLY A 38 8.35 5.41 5.46
CA GLY A 38 8.13 4.04 5.92
C GLY A 38 8.17 3.00 4.80
N TYR A 39 8.57 3.42 3.60
CA TYR A 39 8.74 2.56 2.44
C TYR A 39 10.23 2.47 2.11
N VAL A 40 10.84 1.34 2.43
CA VAL A 40 12.28 1.17 2.26
C VAL A 40 12.67 1.31 0.78
N GLY A 41 13.63 2.20 0.51
CA GLY A 41 14.18 2.38 -0.83
C GLY A 41 13.31 3.20 -1.78
N VAL A 42 12.21 3.78 -1.29
CA VAL A 42 11.34 4.60 -2.15
C VAL A 42 11.76 6.07 -2.07
N GLU A 43 12.20 6.59 -3.22
CA GLU A 43 12.56 7.99 -3.38
C GLU A 43 11.32 8.85 -3.63
N PRO A 44 11.38 10.17 -3.40
CA PRO A 44 10.26 11.04 -3.75
C PRO A 44 9.90 10.93 -5.23
N GLY A 45 8.60 10.98 -5.52
CA GLY A 45 8.11 11.02 -6.88
C GLY A 45 7.45 9.73 -7.35
N LEU A 46 6.60 9.88 -8.35
CA LEU A 46 5.72 8.82 -8.81
C LEU A 46 6.48 7.63 -9.43
N THR A 47 7.62 7.89 -10.08
CA THR A 47 8.41 6.82 -10.71
C THR A 47 8.83 5.77 -9.67
N SER A 48 9.37 6.22 -8.54
CA SER A 48 9.81 5.32 -7.46
C SER A 48 8.62 4.62 -6.79
N ILE A 49 7.51 5.34 -6.63
CA ILE A 49 6.29 4.77 -6.07
C ILE A 49 5.77 3.64 -6.96
N LYS A 50 5.77 3.84 -8.27
CA LYS A 50 5.34 2.80 -9.24
C LYS A 50 6.24 1.57 -9.16
N GLN A 51 7.54 1.76 -9.03
CA GLN A 51 8.48 0.65 -8.89
C GLN A 51 8.17 -0.18 -7.65
N PHE A 52 7.90 0.47 -6.53
CA PHE A 52 7.57 -0.21 -5.28
C PHE A 52 6.31 -1.07 -5.43
N TYR A 53 5.22 -0.48 -5.92
CA TYR A 53 3.96 -1.22 -6.03
C TYR A 53 4.00 -2.30 -7.10
N ASN A 54 4.71 -2.09 -8.20
CA ASN A 54 4.87 -3.12 -9.22
C ASN A 54 5.66 -4.32 -8.67
N THR A 55 6.67 -4.07 -7.84
CA THR A 55 7.40 -5.13 -7.13
C THR A 55 6.49 -5.87 -6.14
N LEU A 56 5.69 -5.13 -5.39
CA LEU A 56 4.76 -5.72 -4.44
C LEU A 56 3.74 -6.61 -5.16
N TRP A 57 3.15 -6.12 -6.24
CA TRP A 57 2.15 -6.89 -7.00
C TRP A 57 2.77 -8.10 -7.72
N ALA A 58 4.03 -8.02 -8.14
CA ALA A 58 4.72 -9.17 -8.70
C ALA A 58 4.88 -10.30 -7.68
N ALA A 59 5.16 -9.94 -6.42
CA ALA A 59 5.29 -10.91 -5.33
C ALA A 59 3.92 -11.41 -4.84
N PHE A 60 2.90 -10.56 -4.90
CA PHE A 60 1.56 -10.81 -4.38
C PHE A 60 0.50 -10.46 -5.43
N PRO A 61 0.41 -11.24 -6.51
CA PRO A 61 -0.45 -10.85 -7.65
C PRO A 61 -1.95 -10.86 -7.35
N ASP A 62 -2.38 -11.59 -6.33
CA ASP A 62 -3.78 -11.64 -5.91
C ASP A 62 -4.08 -10.73 -4.73
N SER A 63 -3.23 -9.73 -4.47
CA SER A 63 -3.39 -8.86 -3.30
C SER A 63 -4.68 -8.07 -3.33
N ARG A 64 -5.31 -7.96 -2.17
CA ARG A 64 -6.45 -7.08 -1.93
C ARG A 64 -6.27 -6.43 -0.56
N VAL A 65 -6.81 -5.24 -0.41
CA VAL A 65 -6.71 -4.48 0.84
C VAL A 65 -8.10 -4.30 1.42
N GLU A 66 -8.26 -4.68 2.69
CA GLU A 66 -9.49 -4.43 3.43
C GLU A 66 -9.24 -3.31 4.44
N ILE A 67 -10.11 -2.30 4.43
CA ILE A 67 -10.03 -1.18 5.36
C ILE A 67 -10.77 -1.57 6.63
N GLU A 68 -10.08 -1.49 7.77
CA GLU A 68 -10.65 -1.78 9.07
C GLU A 68 -11.09 -0.53 9.82
N ALA A 69 -10.43 0.59 9.60
CA ALA A 69 -10.80 1.87 10.20
C ALA A 69 -10.34 2.99 9.31
N LEU A 70 -11.17 4.02 9.19
CA LEU A 70 -10.90 5.17 8.34
C LEU A 70 -11.29 6.42 9.12
N ILE A 71 -10.31 7.27 9.39
CA ILE A 71 -10.48 8.47 10.20
C ILE A 71 -9.95 9.64 9.40
N THR A 72 -10.73 10.73 9.33
CA THR A 72 -10.32 11.91 8.60
C THR A 72 -10.26 13.11 9.52
N LYS A 73 -9.28 13.97 9.27
CA LYS A 73 -9.19 15.27 9.93
C LYS A 73 -8.47 16.24 9.01
N ASN A 74 -9.15 17.33 8.66
CA ASN A 74 -8.61 18.35 7.75
C ASN A 74 -8.19 17.73 6.42
N ASP A 75 -6.93 17.87 6.02
CA ASP A 75 -6.40 17.33 4.79
C ASP A 75 -5.80 15.92 4.95
N MET A 76 -6.01 15.28 6.09
CA MET A 76 -5.43 13.97 6.39
C MET A 76 -6.45 12.86 6.48
N VAL A 77 -6.06 11.68 5.99
CA VAL A 77 -6.84 10.45 6.10
C VAL A 77 -5.97 9.41 6.80
N VAL A 78 -6.49 8.85 7.90
CA VAL A 78 -5.84 7.76 8.63
C VAL A 78 -6.57 6.47 8.31
N CYS A 79 -5.84 5.44 7.91
CA CYS A 79 -6.42 4.16 7.50
C CYS A 79 -5.70 3.01 8.19
N ARG A 80 -6.46 2.19 8.92
CA ARG A 80 -5.96 0.91 9.42
C ARG A 80 -6.48 -0.15 8.45
N PHE A 81 -5.57 -0.98 7.95
CA PHE A 81 -5.90 -1.92 6.88
C PHE A 81 -5.22 -3.27 7.08
N VAL A 82 -5.70 -4.27 6.34
CA VAL A 82 -5.01 -5.55 6.19
C VAL A 82 -4.94 -5.87 4.70
N MET A 83 -3.76 -6.20 4.21
CA MET A 83 -3.58 -6.72 2.86
C MET A 83 -3.59 -8.25 2.94
N TYR A 84 -4.45 -8.88 2.15
CA TYR A 84 -4.54 -10.33 2.00
C TYR A 84 -3.98 -10.71 0.63
N ALA A 85 -3.11 -11.71 0.61
CA ALA A 85 -2.49 -12.12 -0.64
C ALA A 85 -1.89 -13.52 -0.53
N THR A 86 -1.41 -14.04 -1.66
CA THR A 86 -0.65 -15.28 -1.72
C THR A 86 0.77 -14.93 -2.19
N HIS A 87 1.78 -15.45 -1.51
CA HIS A 87 3.18 -15.21 -1.84
C HIS A 87 3.61 -16.04 -3.03
N ARG A 88 3.60 -15.43 -4.22
CA ARG A 88 3.86 -16.12 -5.49
C ARG A 88 5.10 -15.64 -6.22
N GLY A 89 5.80 -14.65 -5.70
CA GLY A 89 7.05 -14.14 -6.26
C GLY A 89 8.01 -13.76 -5.14
N ASP A 90 9.27 -13.61 -5.47
CA ASP A 90 10.30 -13.26 -4.48
C ASP A 90 9.96 -11.94 -3.79
N PHE A 91 10.10 -11.92 -2.47
CA PHE A 91 9.86 -10.71 -1.68
C PHE A 91 10.80 -10.67 -0.49
N MET A 92 11.49 -9.54 -0.30
CA MET A 92 12.45 -9.31 0.78
C MET A 92 13.45 -10.47 0.94
N GLY A 93 13.92 -10.99 -0.19
CA GLY A 93 14.90 -12.07 -0.22
C GLY A 93 14.32 -13.47 0.02
N VAL A 94 13.00 -13.59 0.14
CA VAL A 94 12.33 -14.88 0.31
C VAL A 94 11.71 -15.31 -1.00
N ALA A 95 12.11 -16.48 -1.51
CA ALA A 95 11.55 -17.04 -2.73
C ALA A 95 10.09 -17.43 -2.50
N ALA A 96 9.30 -17.44 -3.58
CA ALA A 96 7.86 -17.74 -3.52
C ALA A 96 7.56 -19.00 -2.71
N THR A 97 6.71 -18.86 -1.70
CA THR A 97 6.32 -19.95 -0.81
C THR A 97 4.95 -20.54 -1.14
N GLY A 98 4.12 -19.82 -1.90
CA GLY A 98 2.75 -20.21 -2.15
C GLY A 98 1.82 -20.04 -0.95
N LYS A 99 2.29 -19.45 0.14
CA LYS A 99 1.49 -19.29 1.36
C LYS A 99 0.56 -18.10 1.27
N ALA A 100 -0.66 -18.25 1.83
CA ALA A 100 -1.57 -17.14 2.04
C ALA A 100 -1.03 -16.31 3.21
N ILE A 101 -1.01 -14.98 3.04
CA ILE A 101 -0.49 -14.07 4.06
C ILE A 101 -1.48 -12.95 4.38
N GLN A 102 -1.27 -12.34 5.54
CA GLN A 102 -1.97 -11.13 5.96
C GLN A 102 -0.91 -10.12 6.37
N LEU A 103 -1.00 -8.91 5.83
CA LEU A 103 -0.12 -7.81 6.18
C LEU A 103 -0.94 -6.67 6.75
N PRO A 104 -1.03 -6.55 8.09
CA PRO A 104 -1.72 -5.43 8.71
C PRO A 104 -0.85 -4.19 8.73
N GLY A 105 -1.48 -3.03 8.67
CA GLY A 105 -0.76 -1.78 8.75
C GLY A 105 -1.65 -0.62 9.07
N ILE A 106 -1.01 0.51 9.35
CA ILE A 106 -1.67 1.80 9.59
C ILE A 106 -0.95 2.81 8.72
N THR A 107 -1.71 3.64 8.03
CA THR A 107 -1.16 4.64 7.13
C THR A 107 -1.88 5.98 7.32
N ILE A 108 -1.14 7.05 7.11
CA ILE A 108 -1.67 8.41 7.14
C ILE A 108 -1.34 9.05 5.80
N LEU A 109 -2.35 9.61 5.12
CA LEU A 109 -2.16 10.28 3.85
C LEU A 109 -2.56 11.74 3.99
N ARG A 110 -1.73 12.66 3.49
CA ARG A 110 -2.07 14.07 3.39
C ARG A 110 -2.44 14.40 1.95
N PHE A 111 -3.56 15.08 1.77
CA PHE A 111 -4.11 15.39 0.47
C PHE A 111 -4.03 16.88 0.15
N THR A 112 -3.78 17.19 -1.12
CA THR A 112 -3.89 18.54 -1.69
C THR A 112 -4.56 18.40 -3.04
N ASP A 113 -5.65 19.14 -3.25
CA ASP A 113 -6.39 19.15 -4.53
C ASP A 113 -6.72 17.75 -5.06
N GLY A 114 -7.12 16.85 -4.16
CA GLY A 114 -7.56 15.51 -4.53
C GLY A 114 -6.45 14.52 -4.80
N LYS A 115 -5.19 14.86 -4.50
CA LYS A 115 -4.04 13.98 -4.66
C LYS A 115 -3.30 13.82 -3.35
N CYS A 116 -2.79 12.62 -3.09
CA CYS A 116 -1.92 12.37 -1.95
C CYS A 116 -0.55 12.96 -2.24
N VAL A 117 -0.12 13.90 -1.39
CA VAL A 117 1.18 14.57 -1.55
C VAL A 117 2.22 14.02 -0.58
N GLU A 118 1.78 13.40 0.51
CA GLU A 118 2.68 12.83 1.49
C GLU A 118 1.97 11.69 2.22
N ARG A 119 2.69 10.62 2.50
CA ARG A 119 2.12 9.43 3.13
C ARG A 119 3.10 8.83 4.11
N TRP A 120 2.61 8.41 5.28
CA TRP A 120 3.37 7.71 6.31
C TRP A 120 2.74 6.35 6.51
N SER A 121 3.52 5.28 6.46
CA SER A 121 2.99 3.93 6.64
C SER A 121 3.83 3.12 7.60
N GLN A 122 3.14 2.33 8.42
CA GLN A 122 3.73 1.32 9.28
C GLN A 122 2.98 0.03 9.03
N ALA A 123 3.66 -0.95 8.48
CA ALA A 123 3.10 -2.27 8.23
C ALA A 123 3.96 -3.33 8.91
N ASP A 124 3.33 -4.44 9.32
CA ASP A 124 4.00 -5.49 10.08
C ASP A 124 4.79 -6.42 9.16
N PHE A 125 5.88 -5.93 8.58
CA PHE A 125 6.73 -6.75 7.72
C PHE A 125 7.46 -7.85 8.48
N LEU A 126 7.76 -7.64 9.75
CA LEU A 126 8.36 -8.69 10.57
C LEU A 126 7.39 -9.86 10.72
N GLY A 127 6.13 -9.58 11.01
CA GLY A 127 5.09 -10.60 11.08
C GLY A 127 4.88 -11.29 9.73
N LEU A 128 4.98 -10.54 8.64
CA LEU A 128 4.90 -11.13 7.30
C LEU A 128 6.02 -12.13 7.07
N LEU A 129 7.27 -11.77 7.39
CA LEU A 129 8.40 -12.68 7.23
C LEU A 129 8.22 -13.94 8.10
N ALA A 130 7.66 -13.81 9.29
CA ALA A 130 7.35 -14.96 10.13
C ALA A 130 6.33 -15.88 9.47
N GLN A 131 5.28 -15.32 8.86
CA GLN A 131 4.30 -16.11 8.12
C GLN A 131 4.94 -16.89 6.97
N LEU A 132 5.95 -16.31 6.32
CA LEU A 132 6.65 -16.95 5.22
C LEU A 132 7.68 -17.98 5.69
N GLY A 133 7.89 -18.11 7.01
CA GLY A 133 8.85 -19.06 7.57
C GLY A 133 10.27 -18.53 7.63
N SER A 134 10.50 -17.24 7.33
CA SER A 134 11.79 -16.59 7.43
C SER A 134 11.84 -15.82 8.75
N GLN A 135 12.68 -16.30 9.67
CA GLN A 135 12.83 -15.69 10.98
C GLN A 135 14.14 -14.92 11.05
N PRO A 136 14.15 -13.72 11.67
CA PRO A 136 15.42 -13.05 11.95
C PRO A 136 16.24 -13.91 12.91
N ALA A 137 17.53 -13.91 12.71
CA ALA A 137 18.45 -14.66 13.56
C ALA A 137 18.47 -14.11 14.99
#